data_50d1ec69e94cce3ac7f609d99dcf0106
#
_entry.id   50d1ec69e94cce3ac7f609d99dcf0106
#
_cell.length_a   1.000
_cell.length_b   1.000
_cell.length_c   1.000
_cell.angle_alpha   90.00
_cell.angle_beta   90.00
_cell.angle_gamma   90.00
#
_symmetry.space_group_name_H-M   'P 1'
#
loop_
_entity.id
_entity.type
_entity.pdbx_description
1 polymer ?
#
loop_
_entity_poly.entity_id
_entity_poly.type
_entity_poly.pdbx_seq_one_letter_code
_entity_poly.pdbx_strand_id
1 'polypeptide(L)'
;MDTIRAIIFDLDGVICFTDNYHYQAWKELADAEGIYFDEKINGRLRGVSRMESLDIILERASRCYTQEEKEQLATRKNESYVRLLEKMSPRDLSDEVKNTLDTLRQRGYKLAIGSSSKNTKKILKQIGLDGYFDAVSDGTNITKSKPDPEVFIKAAE
;
A
#
# COMPACT_ATOMS: atom_id res chain seq x y z
N MET A 1 -14.39 20.78 25.03
CA MET A 1 -13.31 20.46 24.08
C MET A 1 -13.27 18.95 23.92
N ASP A 2 -13.46 18.48 22.72
CA ASP A 2 -13.34 17.05 22.43
C ASP A 2 -11.86 16.67 22.56
N THR A 3 -11.55 15.75 23.45
CA THR A 3 -10.19 15.27 23.67
C THR A 3 -9.89 14.20 22.61
N ILE A 4 -8.80 14.34 21.87
CA ILE A 4 -8.32 13.32 20.94
C ILE A 4 -8.03 12.04 21.73
N ARG A 5 -8.60 10.92 21.35
CA ARG A 5 -8.45 9.62 22.02
C ARG A 5 -7.75 8.59 21.16
N ALA A 6 -7.77 8.77 19.84
CA ALA A 6 -7.20 7.84 18.88
C ALA A 6 -6.53 8.58 17.74
N ILE A 7 -5.56 7.91 17.11
CA ILE A 7 -4.84 8.40 15.93
C ILE A 7 -4.88 7.29 14.89
N ILE A 8 -5.31 7.65 13.68
CA ILE A 8 -5.37 6.73 12.54
C ILE A 8 -4.27 7.13 11.57
N PHE A 9 -3.36 6.21 11.29
CA PHE A 9 -2.25 6.42 10.37
C PHE A 9 -2.55 5.79 9.01
N ASP A 10 -2.10 6.44 7.94
CA ASP A 10 -1.85 5.76 6.69
C ASP A 10 -0.64 4.83 6.84
N LEU A 11 -0.50 3.85 5.98
CA LEU A 11 0.63 2.91 6.02
C LEU A 11 1.75 3.34 5.08
N ASP A 12 1.47 3.32 3.77
CA ASP A 12 2.48 3.56 2.74
C ASP A 12 2.92 5.03 2.70
N GLY A 13 4.20 5.27 2.88
CA GLY A 13 4.77 6.60 2.92
C GLY A 13 4.62 7.32 4.27
N VAL A 14 4.06 6.67 5.28
CA VAL A 14 3.89 7.20 6.65
C VAL A 14 4.56 6.29 7.67
N ILE A 15 4.13 5.05 7.79
CA ILE A 15 4.71 4.07 8.72
C ILE A 15 5.94 3.39 8.09
N CYS A 16 5.85 3.05 6.82
CA CYS A 16 6.94 2.44 6.05
C CYS A 16 6.84 2.85 4.57
N PHE A 17 7.83 2.47 3.78
CA PHE A 17 7.93 2.84 2.38
C PHE A 17 7.96 1.59 1.50
N THR A 18 6.95 1.41 0.65
CA THR A 18 6.82 0.29 -0.28
C THR A 18 6.93 0.70 -1.75
N ASP A 19 7.16 1.97 -2.02
CA ASP A 19 7.21 2.54 -3.38
C ASP A 19 8.20 1.81 -4.29
N ASN A 20 9.38 1.48 -3.78
CA ASN A 20 10.40 0.75 -4.52
C ASN A 20 9.95 -0.68 -4.90
N TYR A 21 9.21 -1.36 -4.03
CA TYR A 21 8.66 -2.69 -4.34
C TYR A 21 7.56 -2.61 -5.39
N HIS A 22 6.73 -1.58 -5.35
CA HIS A 22 5.74 -1.29 -6.40
C HIS A 22 6.43 -1.03 -7.74
N TYR A 23 7.47 -0.19 -7.73
CA TYR A 23 8.26 0.09 -8.93
C TYR A 23 8.86 -1.19 -9.52
N GLN A 24 9.51 -2.01 -8.72
CA GLN A 24 10.11 -3.27 -9.19
C GLN A 24 9.07 -4.21 -9.78
N ALA A 25 7.91 -4.37 -9.14
CA ALA A 25 6.85 -5.24 -9.62
C ALA A 25 6.25 -4.75 -10.96
N TRP A 26 6.02 -3.44 -11.11
CA TRP A 26 5.57 -2.87 -12.38
C TRP A 26 6.64 -2.94 -13.47
N LYS A 27 7.90 -2.72 -13.10
CA LYS A 27 9.05 -2.82 -14.04
C LYS A 27 9.19 -4.23 -14.59
N GLU A 28 9.11 -5.24 -13.73
CA GLU A 28 9.14 -6.66 -14.11
C GLU A 28 8.02 -6.99 -15.10
N LEU A 29 6.79 -6.51 -14.84
CA LEU A 29 5.66 -6.72 -15.74
C LEU A 29 5.87 -6.01 -17.09
N ALA A 30 6.24 -4.74 -17.06
CA ALA A 30 6.45 -3.94 -18.27
C ALA A 30 7.55 -4.54 -19.15
N ASP A 31 8.65 -4.97 -18.56
CA ASP A 31 9.74 -5.63 -19.29
C ASP A 31 9.29 -6.94 -19.94
N ALA A 32 8.49 -7.76 -19.24
CA ALA A 32 7.94 -9.00 -19.77
C ALA A 32 6.99 -8.77 -20.96
N GLU A 33 6.29 -7.64 -20.98
CA GLU A 33 5.37 -7.26 -22.06
C GLU A 33 6.07 -6.39 -23.16
N GLY A 34 7.36 -6.10 -23.00
CA GLY A 34 8.10 -5.25 -23.93
C GLY A 34 7.69 -3.77 -23.92
N ILE A 35 7.21 -3.29 -22.78
CA ILE A 35 6.72 -1.92 -22.60
C ILE A 35 7.76 -1.09 -21.85
N TYR A 36 8.07 0.10 -22.35
CA TYR A 36 8.97 1.02 -21.65
C TYR A 36 8.35 1.54 -20.36
N PHE A 37 9.08 1.40 -19.26
CA PHE A 37 8.69 1.85 -17.92
C PHE A 37 9.89 2.35 -17.14
N ASP A 38 9.78 3.52 -16.51
CA ASP A 38 10.81 4.15 -15.71
C ASP A 38 10.25 4.78 -14.43
N GLU A 39 11.11 5.35 -13.60
CA GLU A 39 10.73 6.01 -12.35
C GLU A 39 9.81 7.22 -12.57
N LYS A 40 9.95 7.92 -13.70
CA LYS A 40 9.10 9.08 -14.04
C LYS A 40 7.67 8.63 -14.30
N ILE A 41 7.50 7.53 -15.04
CA ILE A 41 6.19 6.92 -15.29
C ILE A 41 5.62 6.38 -13.97
N ASN A 42 6.45 5.74 -13.15
CA ASN A 42 6.06 5.27 -11.81
C ASN A 42 5.53 6.41 -10.92
N GLY A 43 6.09 7.60 -11.03
CA GLY A 43 5.60 8.77 -10.30
C GLY A 43 4.13 9.11 -10.60
N ARG A 44 3.64 8.80 -11.81
CA ARG A 44 2.24 8.98 -12.19
C ARG A 44 1.29 7.98 -11.54
N LEU A 45 1.81 6.89 -10.98
CA LEU A 45 1.01 5.81 -10.38
C LEU A 45 0.71 6.03 -8.90
N ARG A 46 1.29 7.06 -8.27
CA ARG A 46 1.09 7.35 -6.85
C ARG A 46 -0.35 7.76 -6.58
N GLY A 47 -0.96 7.09 -5.60
CA GLY A 47 -2.34 7.34 -5.22
C GLY A 47 -3.39 6.82 -6.23
N VAL A 48 -2.95 6.13 -7.26
CA VAL A 48 -3.78 5.58 -8.34
C VAL A 48 -4.08 4.10 -8.07
N SER A 49 -5.28 3.64 -8.41
CA SER A 49 -5.66 2.24 -8.25
C SER A 49 -4.79 1.32 -9.12
N ARG A 50 -4.76 0.03 -8.79
CA ARG A 50 -3.99 -0.97 -9.54
C ARG A 50 -4.38 -1.02 -11.02
N MET A 51 -5.67 -1.03 -11.32
CA MET A 51 -6.15 -1.12 -12.70
C MET A 51 -5.87 0.16 -13.49
N GLU A 52 -6.06 1.32 -12.90
CA GLU A 52 -5.72 2.61 -13.52
C GLU A 52 -4.21 2.76 -13.70
N SER A 53 -3.40 2.27 -12.77
CA SER A 53 -1.94 2.21 -12.91
C SER A 53 -1.52 1.37 -14.11
N LEU A 54 -2.16 0.22 -14.28
CA LEU A 54 -1.92 -0.64 -15.45
C LEU A 54 -2.30 0.09 -16.75
N ASP A 55 -3.43 0.77 -16.80
CA ASP A 55 -3.85 1.54 -17.97
C ASP A 55 -2.81 2.62 -18.34
N ILE A 56 -2.23 3.31 -17.35
CA ILE A 56 -1.14 4.29 -17.59
C ILE A 56 0.09 3.61 -18.19
N ILE A 57 0.47 2.43 -17.74
CA ILE A 57 1.60 1.67 -18.29
C ILE A 57 1.30 1.24 -19.72
N LEU A 58 0.09 0.76 -19.98
CA LEU A 58 -0.35 0.28 -21.29
C LEU A 58 -0.50 1.40 -22.35
N GLU A 59 -0.47 2.68 -21.97
CA GLU A 59 -0.43 3.81 -22.92
C GLU A 59 0.72 3.68 -23.94
N ARG A 60 1.80 2.98 -23.55
CA ARG A 60 3.01 2.79 -24.37
C ARG A 60 3.12 1.40 -24.99
N ALA A 61 2.07 0.60 -24.84
CA ALA A 61 2.04 -0.74 -25.43
C ALA A 61 1.89 -0.65 -26.96
N SER A 62 2.49 -1.60 -27.67
CA SER A 62 2.39 -1.74 -29.12
C SER A 62 1.11 -2.40 -29.60
N ARG A 63 0.28 -2.90 -28.69
CA ARG A 63 -1.00 -3.57 -28.97
C ARG A 63 -2.06 -3.19 -27.96
N CYS A 64 -3.31 -3.50 -28.29
CA CYS A 64 -4.42 -3.40 -27.34
C CYS A 64 -4.52 -4.67 -26.49
N TYR A 65 -5.02 -4.50 -25.27
CA TYR A 65 -5.27 -5.58 -24.32
C TYR A 65 -6.77 -5.65 -24.02
N THR A 66 -7.29 -6.87 -23.94
CA THR A 66 -8.66 -7.11 -23.49
C THR A 66 -8.77 -6.89 -21.98
N GLN A 67 -9.99 -6.74 -21.47
CA GLN A 67 -10.21 -6.62 -20.03
C GLN A 67 -9.68 -7.83 -19.26
N GLU A 68 -9.90 -9.03 -19.78
CA GLU A 68 -9.39 -10.27 -19.19
C GLU A 68 -7.85 -10.30 -19.15
N GLU A 69 -7.18 -9.90 -20.23
CA GLU A 69 -5.72 -9.78 -20.25
C GLU A 69 -5.21 -8.78 -19.21
N LYS A 70 -5.88 -7.64 -19.07
CA LYS A 70 -5.53 -6.63 -18.06
C LYS A 70 -5.66 -7.18 -16.62
N GLU A 71 -6.71 -7.94 -16.34
CA GLU A 71 -6.91 -8.57 -15.04
C GLU A 71 -5.82 -9.60 -14.74
N GLN A 72 -5.42 -10.39 -15.75
CA GLN A 72 -4.30 -11.33 -15.62
C GLN A 72 -2.97 -10.60 -15.37
N LEU A 73 -2.70 -9.51 -16.07
CA LEU A 73 -1.51 -8.69 -15.87
C LEU A 73 -1.49 -8.07 -14.47
N ALA A 74 -2.61 -7.53 -14.01
CA ALA A 74 -2.74 -6.98 -12.67
C ALA A 74 -2.50 -8.04 -11.58
N THR A 75 -2.98 -9.26 -11.79
CA THR A 75 -2.74 -10.40 -10.91
C THR A 75 -1.25 -10.78 -10.88
N ARG A 76 -0.60 -10.90 -12.03
CA ARG A 76 0.85 -11.17 -12.13
C ARG A 76 1.67 -10.11 -11.39
N LYS A 77 1.35 -8.83 -11.61
CA LYS A 77 2.01 -7.74 -10.87
C LYS A 77 1.84 -7.88 -9.37
N ASN A 78 0.64 -8.21 -8.91
CA ASN A 78 0.40 -8.38 -7.48
C ASN A 78 1.18 -9.57 -6.90
N GLU A 79 1.28 -10.67 -7.61
CA GLU A 79 2.09 -11.82 -7.20
C GLU A 79 3.58 -11.45 -7.08
N SER A 80 4.12 -10.73 -8.04
CA SER A 80 5.50 -10.19 -7.97
C SER A 80 5.66 -9.25 -6.78
N TYR A 81 4.72 -8.35 -6.57
CA TYR A 81 4.73 -7.42 -5.44
C TYR A 81 4.69 -8.13 -4.09
N VAL A 82 3.79 -9.10 -3.93
CA VAL A 82 3.69 -9.91 -2.68
C VAL A 82 4.99 -10.66 -2.41
N ARG A 83 5.61 -11.22 -3.44
CA ARG A 83 6.92 -11.89 -3.34
C ARG A 83 8.03 -10.92 -2.91
N LEU A 84 8.02 -9.70 -3.45
CA LEU A 84 8.97 -8.65 -3.06
C LEU A 84 8.76 -8.20 -1.61
N LEU A 85 7.51 -8.12 -1.14
CA LEU A 85 7.20 -7.79 0.25
C LEU A 85 7.80 -8.79 1.26
N GLU A 86 8.07 -10.03 0.84
CA GLU A 86 8.73 -11.02 1.69
C GLU A 86 10.16 -10.64 2.07
N LYS A 87 10.77 -9.72 1.32
CA LYS A 87 12.08 -9.14 1.64
C LYS A 87 12.02 -8.07 2.74
N MET A 88 10.84 -7.56 3.05
CA MET A 88 10.67 -6.61 4.14
C MET A 88 10.95 -7.28 5.48
N SER A 89 11.48 -6.48 6.40
CA SER A 89 11.86 -6.92 7.74
C SER A 89 11.62 -5.78 8.73
N PRO A 90 11.77 -5.99 10.04
CA PRO A 90 11.70 -4.91 11.03
C PRO A 90 12.67 -3.74 10.77
N ARG A 91 13.68 -3.93 9.94
CA ARG A 91 14.60 -2.85 9.51
C ARG A 91 13.94 -1.83 8.59
N ASP A 92 12.82 -2.18 7.95
CA ASP A 92 12.02 -1.27 7.12
C ASP A 92 11.12 -0.34 7.95
N LEU A 93 11.02 -0.57 9.25
CA LEU A 93 10.43 0.34 10.22
C LEU A 93 11.53 1.17 10.87
N SER A 94 11.53 2.49 10.66
CA SER A 94 12.53 3.36 11.29
C SER A 94 12.36 3.42 12.81
N ASP A 95 13.47 3.61 13.52
CA ASP A 95 13.45 3.80 14.98
C ASP A 95 12.61 5.02 15.37
N GLU A 96 12.66 6.08 14.58
CA GLU A 96 11.86 7.29 14.80
C GLU A 96 10.35 7.00 14.78
N VAL A 97 9.88 6.26 13.77
CA VAL A 97 8.47 5.86 13.68
C VAL A 97 8.10 4.95 14.84
N LYS A 98 8.90 3.94 15.13
CA LYS A 98 8.63 3.00 16.23
C LYS A 98 8.57 3.72 17.58
N ASN A 99 9.52 4.59 17.85
CA ASN A 99 9.56 5.38 19.09
C ASN A 99 8.36 6.34 19.21
N THR A 100 7.94 6.95 18.10
CA THR A 100 6.76 7.82 18.06
C THR A 100 5.49 7.03 18.39
N LEU A 101 5.30 5.86 17.75
CA LEU A 101 4.15 4.99 18.01
C LEU A 101 4.11 4.52 19.47
N ASP A 102 5.24 4.08 20.01
CA ASP A 102 5.35 3.63 21.40
C ASP A 102 5.05 4.77 22.38
N THR A 103 5.56 5.98 22.12
CA THR A 103 5.31 7.18 22.93
C THR A 103 3.82 7.55 22.94
N LEU A 104 3.17 7.52 21.79
CA LEU A 104 1.73 7.80 21.68
C LEU A 104 0.91 6.78 22.47
N ARG A 105 1.28 5.51 22.39
CA ARG A 105 0.63 4.44 23.15
C ARG A 105 0.81 4.61 24.65
N GLN A 106 2.02 4.98 25.10
CA GLN A 106 2.30 5.28 26.52
C GLN A 106 1.49 6.47 27.04
N ARG A 107 1.18 7.43 26.17
CA ARG A 107 0.30 8.56 26.48
C ARG A 107 -1.19 8.21 26.50
N GLY A 108 -1.55 6.97 26.26
CA GLY A 108 -2.91 6.45 26.33
C GLY A 108 -3.73 6.60 25.06
N TYR A 109 -3.12 6.99 23.93
CA TYR A 109 -3.83 7.03 22.65
C TYR A 109 -4.07 5.61 22.10
N LYS A 110 -5.24 5.41 21.52
CA LYS A 110 -5.51 4.27 20.63
C LYS A 110 -4.87 4.54 19.28
N LEU A 111 -4.27 3.51 18.69
CA LEU A 111 -3.58 3.63 17.41
C LEU A 111 -4.21 2.69 16.39
N ALA A 112 -4.50 3.22 15.21
CA ALA A 112 -5.11 2.45 14.12
C ALA A 112 -4.43 2.73 12.78
N ILE A 113 -4.64 1.82 11.84
CA ILE A 113 -4.22 1.96 10.44
C ILE A 113 -5.46 2.13 9.55
N GLY A 114 -5.38 3.08 8.62
CA GLY A 114 -6.32 3.26 7.52
C GLY A 114 -5.58 3.27 6.19
N SER A 115 -5.52 2.13 5.51
CA SER A 115 -4.81 1.94 4.25
C SER A 115 -5.72 1.35 3.18
N SER A 116 -5.60 1.82 1.93
CA SER A 116 -6.31 1.22 0.79
C SER A 116 -5.66 -0.06 0.26
N SER A 117 -4.47 -0.41 0.73
CA SER A 117 -3.75 -1.60 0.30
C SER A 117 -4.40 -2.88 0.82
N LYS A 118 -4.59 -3.87 -0.05
CA LYS A 118 -5.04 -5.22 0.34
C LYS A 118 -3.93 -6.04 1.03
N ASN A 119 -2.69 -5.58 0.96
CA ASN A 119 -1.52 -6.24 1.55
C ASN A 119 -1.10 -5.63 2.91
N THR A 120 -1.91 -4.75 3.47
CA THR A 120 -1.61 -4.01 4.71
C THR A 120 -1.19 -4.92 5.86
N LYS A 121 -1.97 -5.97 6.14
CA LYS A 121 -1.67 -6.89 7.24
C LYS A 121 -0.37 -7.66 7.04
N LYS A 122 -0.09 -8.06 5.78
CA LYS A 122 1.19 -8.70 5.44
C LYS A 122 2.37 -7.76 5.68
N ILE A 123 2.26 -6.51 5.26
CA ILE A 123 3.29 -5.50 5.46
C ILE A 123 3.54 -5.27 6.95
N LEU A 124 2.48 -5.08 7.75
CA LEU A 124 2.60 -4.89 9.19
C LEU A 124 3.30 -6.06 9.87
N LYS A 125 2.97 -7.29 9.48
CA LYS A 125 3.65 -8.49 9.99
C LYS A 125 5.13 -8.49 9.64
N GLN A 126 5.48 -8.18 8.40
CA GLN A 126 6.87 -8.16 7.92
C GLN A 126 7.74 -7.13 8.65
N ILE A 127 7.19 -5.96 8.98
CA ILE A 127 7.92 -4.90 9.69
C ILE A 127 7.89 -5.03 11.22
N GLY A 128 7.31 -6.11 11.75
CA GLY A 128 7.27 -6.38 13.18
C GLY A 128 6.16 -5.69 13.96
N LEU A 129 5.10 -5.26 13.28
CA LEU A 129 3.93 -4.59 13.89
C LEU A 129 2.66 -5.46 13.86
N ASP A 130 2.80 -6.79 13.77
CA ASP A 130 1.67 -7.69 13.83
C ASP A 130 0.96 -7.59 15.20
N GLY A 131 -0.35 -7.34 15.20
CA GLY A 131 -1.13 -7.14 16.42
C GLY A 131 -0.81 -5.87 17.22
N TYR A 132 0.01 -4.97 16.69
CA TYR A 132 0.39 -3.74 17.39
C TYR A 132 -0.73 -2.70 17.45
N PHE A 133 -1.50 -2.52 16.38
CA PHE A 133 -2.56 -1.52 16.28
C PHE A 133 -3.87 -2.04 16.89
N ASP A 134 -4.63 -1.13 17.51
CA ASP A 134 -5.94 -1.43 18.08
C ASP A 134 -6.99 -1.75 17.00
N ALA A 135 -6.85 -1.14 15.82
CA ALA A 135 -7.68 -1.42 14.64
C ALA A 135 -6.86 -1.29 13.36
N VAL A 136 -7.20 -2.09 12.37
CA VAL A 136 -6.65 -2.01 11.00
C VAL A 136 -7.79 -2.07 10.01
N SER A 137 -8.00 -0.98 9.27
CA SER A 137 -8.87 -0.94 8.10
C SER A 137 -8.00 -0.90 6.85
N ASP A 138 -8.28 -1.78 5.91
CA ASP A 138 -7.47 -1.94 4.71
C ASP A 138 -8.31 -2.21 3.45
N GLY A 139 -7.66 -2.46 2.32
CA GLY A 139 -8.32 -2.72 1.06
C GLY A 139 -9.18 -3.99 1.02
N THR A 140 -9.15 -4.84 2.05
CA THR A 140 -9.96 -6.06 2.13
C THR A 140 -11.33 -5.83 2.77
N ASN A 141 -11.50 -4.76 3.55
CA ASN A 141 -12.73 -4.46 4.27
C ASN A 141 -13.42 -3.16 3.86
N ILE A 142 -12.96 -2.53 2.78
CA ILE A 142 -13.57 -1.33 2.18
C ILE A 142 -14.09 -1.61 0.78
N THR A 143 -15.06 -0.82 0.35
CA THR A 143 -15.61 -0.84 -1.01
C THR A 143 -15.12 0.35 -1.84
N LYS A 144 -14.76 1.44 -1.20
CA LYS A 144 -14.29 2.67 -1.82
C LYS A 144 -12.90 3.03 -1.30
N SER A 145 -11.99 3.30 -2.23
CA SER A 145 -10.64 3.77 -1.91
C SER A 145 -10.61 5.28 -1.66
N LYS A 146 -9.54 5.75 -1.00
CA LYS A 146 -9.27 7.18 -0.84
C LYS A 146 -9.39 7.92 -2.19
N PRO A 147 -9.97 9.10 -2.26
CA PRO A 147 -10.25 10.03 -1.15
C PRO A 147 -11.57 9.78 -0.42
N ASP A 148 -12.29 8.70 -0.69
CA ASP A 148 -13.47 8.34 0.11
C ASP A 148 -13.07 8.08 1.57
N PRO A 149 -13.82 8.59 2.57
CA PRO A 149 -13.44 8.45 3.98
C PRO A 149 -13.69 7.06 4.57
N GLU A 150 -14.24 6.13 3.81
CA GLU A 150 -14.66 4.80 4.31
C GLU A 150 -13.59 4.09 5.13
N VAL A 151 -12.34 4.10 4.66
CA VAL A 151 -11.23 3.42 5.34
C VAL A 151 -10.95 3.99 6.73
N PHE A 152 -11.11 5.30 6.90
CA PHE A 152 -10.91 5.96 8.19
C PHE A 152 -12.10 5.77 9.12
N ILE A 153 -13.32 5.82 8.59
CA ILE A 153 -14.55 5.56 9.36
C ILE A 153 -14.48 4.15 9.95
N LYS A 154 -14.17 3.14 9.14
CA LYS A 154 -14.04 1.75 9.60
C LYS A 154 -12.89 1.53 10.58
N ALA A 155 -11.81 2.28 10.48
CA ALA A 155 -10.73 2.22 11.46
C ALA A 155 -11.12 2.85 12.81
N ALA A 156 -12.09 3.77 12.81
CA ALA A 156 -12.56 4.46 14.01
C ALA A 156 -13.67 3.70 14.77
N GLU A 157 -14.37 2.78 14.12
CA GLU A 157 -15.39 1.91 14.71
C GLU A 157 -14.78 0.83 15.62
#